data_1177fff9796acc38373214f76e4d9646
#
_entry.id   1177fff9796acc38373214f76e4d9646
#
_cell.length_a   1.000
_cell.length_b   1.000
_cell.length_c   1.000
_cell.angle_alpha   90.00
_cell.angle_beta   90.00
_cell.angle_gamma   90.00
#
_symmetry.space_group_name_H-M   'P 1'
#
loop_
_entity.id
_entity.type
_entity.pdbx_description
1 polymer ?
#
loop_
_entity_poly.entity_id
_entity_poly.type
_entity_poly.pdbx_seq_one_letter_code
_entity_poly.pdbx_strand_id
1 'polypeptide(L)'
;MSNKPPYTITEKAADYLAKIVETVTRLEFGTGFKRDIKLHRENRVRTIYSSLAIEGNALSLSEVTAVIEGKLVAGSQSDVKEVKNAYDAYDRIMTFDPYSISDFLEAHSLMTNGLVKESGKFRSGDVGVFDGHKAVHIGARPQFVPGLVEELFLWAKESTLHPVLKSAILHYEIETIHPFEDGNGRIGRLWQTLLLAKWNEIFIWIPMESVLYENRQQYYKAIEYARKANDSGVFIEFTLSAIAEIIAEQEKRQEEVSEAGTSMPQLEVKGSENDPVNDLVNDLVTLTQRNLIAALLSNNAATYEQLAGAVGVSTSTVKRNLKKLRDLELIERVGSDKTGHWIVKRRM
;
A
#
# COMPACT_ATOMS: atom_id res chain seq x y z
N MET A 1 -31.28 -13.07 0.24
CA MET A 1 -30.28 -13.75 -0.59
C MET A 1 -29.35 -12.66 -1.05
N SER A 2 -28.05 -12.70 -0.70
CA SER A 2 -27.10 -11.69 -1.21
C SER A 2 -27.05 -11.80 -2.73
N ASN A 3 -27.14 -10.67 -3.41
CA ASN A 3 -27.09 -10.62 -4.86
C ASN A 3 -25.63 -10.93 -5.27
N LYS A 4 -25.38 -12.16 -5.75
CA LYS A 4 -24.02 -12.60 -6.12
C LYS A 4 -23.59 -11.82 -7.37
N PRO A 5 -22.41 -11.14 -7.35
CA PRO A 5 -21.86 -10.53 -8.54
C PRO A 5 -21.77 -11.50 -9.71
N PRO A 6 -22.06 -11.11 -10.94
CA PRO A 6 -21.93 -11.98 -12.09
C PRO A 6 -20.46 -12.16 -12.45
N TYR A 7 -19.97 -13.41 -12.39
CA TYR A 7 -18.61 -13.76 -12.80
C TYR A 7 -18.52 -15.19 -13.34
N THR A 8 -17.60 -15.38 -14.26
CA THR A 8 -17.18 -16.68 -14.79
C THR A 8 -15.70 -16.90 -14.48
N ILE A 9 -15.38 -18.07 -13.92
CA ILE A 9 -13.98 -18.49 -13.74
C ILE A 9 -13.62 -19.39 -14.91
N THR A 10 -12.75 -18.90 -15.79
CA THR A 10 -12.26 -19.64 -16.95
C THR A 10 -11.10 -20.56 -16.56
N GLU A 11 -10.78 -21.53 -17.41
CA GLU A 11 -9.59 -22.38 -17.25
C GLU A 11 -8.32 -21.54 -17.12
N LYS A 12 -8.21 -20.47 -17.92
CA LYS A 12 -7.08 -19.57 -17.90
C LYS A 12 -6.96 -18.80 -16.56
N ALA A 13 -8.09 -18.37 -15.99
CA ALA A 13 -8.12 -17.77 -14.66
C ALA A 13 -7.68 -18.77 -13.58
N ALA A 14 -8.10 -20.04 -13.70
CA ALA A 14 -7.67 -21.10 -12.79
C ALA A 14 -6.17 -21.38 -12.89
N ASP A 15 -5.60 -21.40 -14.09
CA ASP A 15 -4.16 -21.55 -14.32
C ASP A 15 -3.34 -20.40 -13.71
N TYR A 16 -3.80 -19.16 -13.89
CA TYR A 16 -3.16 -18.02 -13.25
C TYR A 16 -3.23 -18.11 -11.72
N LEU A 17 -4.39 -18.47 -11.17
CA LEU A 17 -4.53 -18.65 -9.73
C LEU A 17 -3.53 -19.68 -9.19
N ALA A 18 -3.39 -20.83 -9.85
CA ALA A 18 -2.43 -21.86 -9.46
C ALA A 18 -0.98 -21.31 -9.46
N LYS A 19 -0.59 -20.63 -10.53
CA LYS A 19 0.74 -19.98 -10.62
C LYS A 19 0.96 -18.95 -9.53
N ILE A 20 -0.04 -18.10 -9.24
CA ILE A 20 0.05 -17.08 -8.19
C ILE A 20 0.30 -17.74 -6.84
N VAL A 21 -0.50 -18.74 -6.48
CA VAL A 21 -0.37 -19.43 -5.19
C VAL A 21 0.98 -20.12 -5.05
N GLU A 22 1.45 -20.77 -6.11
CA GLU A 22 2.77 -21.42 -6.12
C GLU A 22 3.91 -20.41 -5.94
N THR A 23 3.92 -19.32 -6.72
CA THR A 23 4.98 -18.30 -6.65
C THR A 23 4.97 -17.55 -5.33
N VAL A 24 3.79 -17.16 -4.82
CA VAL A 24 3.65 -16.56 -3.49
C VAL A 24 4.22 -17.48 -2.42
N THR A 25 3.93 -18.78 -2.50
CA THR A 25 4.49 -19.77 -1.55
C THR A 25 6.02 -19.79 -1.62
N ARG A 26 6.62 -19.81 -2.83
CA ARG A 26 8.08 -19.77 -2.97
C ARG A 26 8.68 -18.48 -2.40
N LEU A 27 8.07 -17.32 -2.67
CA LEU A 27 8.50 -16.02 -2.13
C LEU A 27 8.38 -15.97 -0.60
N GLU A 28 7.37 -16.60 -0.03
CA GLU A 28 7.15 -16.62 1.42
C GLU A 28 8.22 -17.42 2.15
N PHE A 29 8.61 -18.56 1.61
CA PHE A 29 9.63 -19.43 2.18
C PHE A 29 11.06 -19.05 1.76
N GLY A 30 11.21 -18.20 0.72
CA GLY A 30 12.48 -17.61 0.31
C GLY A 30 13.01 -16.64 1.37
N THR A 31 14.32 -16.71 1.66
CA THR A 31 14.93 -16.01 2.81
C THR A 31 15.09 -14.50 2.64
N GLY A 32 14.86 -13.94 1.45
CA GLY A 32 15.23 -12.56 1.09
C GLY A 32 14.08 -11.55 1.12
N PHE A 33 12.93 -11.86 0.51
CA PHE A 33 11.88 -10.86 0.22
C PHE A 33 11.33 -10.17 1.48
N LYS A 34 11.02 -10.90 2.53
CA LYS A 34 10.48 -10.34 3.79
C LYS A 34 11.46 -9.45 4.56
N ARG A 35 12.75 -9.48 4.23
CA ARG A 35 13.82 -8.75 4.94
C ARG A 35 14.37 -7.55 4.19
N ASP A 36 14.00 -7.37 2.92
CA ASP A 36 14.52 -6.29 2.08
C ASP A 36 13.72 -5.00 2.24
N ILE A 37 14.08 -4.22 3.26
CA ILE A 37 13.45 -2.95 3.60
C ILE A 37 13.58 -1.91 2.48
N LYS A 38 14.72 -1.93 1.76
CA LYS A 38 14.94 -1.00 0.65
C LYS A 38 13.97 -1.30 -0.49
N LEU A 39 13.83 -2.58 -0.84
CA LEU A 39 12.89 -3.04 -1.85
C LEU A 39 11.45 -2.71 -1.45
N HIS A 40 11.08 -2.91 -0.19
CA HIS A 40 9.74 -2.58 0.32
C HIS A 40 9.45 -1.08 0.18
N ARG A 41 10.41 -0.21 0.51
CA ARG A 41 10.23 1.24 0.34
C ARG A 41 10.09 1.63 -1.13
N GLU A 42 10.96 1.10 -1.99
CA GLU A 42 10.91 1.35 -3.44
C GLU A 42 9.56 0.88 -4.03
N ASN A 43 9.12 -0.32 -3.66
CA ASN A 43 7.85 -0.87 -4.12
C ASN A 43 6.64 -0.08 -3.59
N ARG A 44 6.67 0.42 -2.34
CA ARG A 44 5.62 1.30 -1.81
C ARG A 44 5.52 2.60 -2.62
N VAL A 45 6.65 3.21 -2.97
CA VAL A 45 6.67 4.41 -3.81
C VAL A 45 6.14 4.11 -5.20
N ARG A 46 6.52 2.97 -5.82
CA ARG A 46 6.00 2.53 -7.12
C ARG A 46 4.50 2.29 -7.09
N THR A 47 3.96 1.66 -6.05
CA THR A 47 2.52 1.47 -5.82
C THR A 47 1.78 2.81 -5.85
N ILE A 48 2.21 3.76 -5.02
CA ILE A 48 1.58 5.08 -4.92
C ILE A 48 1.66 5.83 -6.25
N TYR A 49 2.87 5.92 -6.82
CA TYR A 49 3.08 6.56 -8.12
C TYR A 49 2.15 5.98 -9.19
N SER A 50 2.15 4.66 -9.35
CA SER A 50 1.39 4.00 -10.42
C SER A 50 -0.13 4.15 -10.22
N SER A 51 -0.60 4.01 -8.98
CA SER A 51 -2.02 4.20 -8.66
C SER A 51 -2.50 5.61 -9.01
N LEU A 52 -1.70 6.63 -8.72
CA LEU A 52 -2.03 8.02 -9.02
C LEU A 52 -1.86 8.35 -10.52
N ALA A 53 -0.83 7.82 -11.17
CA ALA A 53 -0.57 8.03 -12.59
C ALA A 53 -1.65 7.41 -13.50
N ILE A 54 -2.30 6.32 -13.08
CA ILE A 54 -3.49 5.77 -13.75
C ILE A 54 -4.60 6.84 -13.82
N GLU A 55 -4.79 7.62 -12.76
CA GLU A 55 -5.81 8.67 -12.66
C GLU A 55 -5.35 10.04 -13.21
N GLY A 56 -4.13 10.11 -13.76
CA GLY A 56 -3.65 11.31 -14.43
C GLY A 56 -2.86 12.28 -13.58
N ASN A 57 -2.42 11.89 -12.35
CA ASN A 57 -1.47 12.68 -11.59
C ASN A 57 -0.19 12.89 -12.42
N ALA A 58 0.28 14.14 -12.50
CA ALA A 58 1.35 14.53 -13.41
C ALA A 58 2.77 14.38 -12.82
N LEU A 59 2.90 14.06 -11.53
CA LEU A 59 4.20 13.93 -10.89
C LEU A 59 4.95 12.69 -11.38
N SER A 60 6.23 12.81 -11.64
CA SER A 60 7.13 11.70 -11.94
C SER A 60 7.41 10.84 -10.70
N LEU A 61 7.92 9.63 -10.90
CA LEU A 61 8.31 8.74 -9.81
C LEU A 61 9.31 9.40 -8.83
N SER A 62 10.26 10.20 -9.35
CA SER A 62 11.23 10.92 -8.52
C SER A 62 10.58 12.04 -7.71
N GLU A 63 9.58 12.73 -8.25
CA GLU A 63 8.84 13.77 -7.53
C GLU A 63 7.93 13.16 -6.47
N VAL A 64 7.24 12.05 -6.77
CA VAL A 64 6.46 11.29 -5.77
C VAL A 64 7.37 10.86 -4.61
N THR A 65 8.56 10.33 -4.93
CA THR A 65 9.57 9.99 -3.90
C THR A 65 9.93 11.20 -3.04
N ALA A 66 10.21 12.34 -3.68
CA ALA A 66 10.56 13.58 -2.98
C ALA A 66 9.43 14.07 -2.07
N VAL A 67 8.17 14.01 -2.52
CA VAL A 67 7.00 14.37 -1.70
C VAL A 67 6.89 13.46 -0.46
N ILE A 68 7.05 12.13 -0.63
CA ILE A 68 7.02 11.15 0.47
C ILE A 68 8.15 11.40 1.46
N GLU A 69 9.32 11.87 0.98
CA GLU A 69 10.46 12.26 1.82
C GLU A 69 10.30 13.64 2.47
N GLY A 70 9.20 14.35 2.24
CA GLY A 70 8.94 15.67 2.79
C GLY A 70 9.69 16.81 2.11
N LYS A 71 10.25 16.57 0.91
CA LYS A 71 10.94 17.57 0.10
C LYS A 71 9.94 18.42 -0.69
N LEU A 72 10.34 19.66 -1.04
CA LEU A 72 9.57 20.52 -1.92
C LEU A 72 9.68 20.04 -3.38
N VAL A 73 8.53 20.00 -4.06
CA VAL A 73 8.43 19.59 -5.46
C VAL A 73 7.70 20.68 -6.25
N ALA A 74 8.13 20.91 -7.47
CA ALA A 74 7.50 21.82 -8.41
C ALA A 74 6.34 21.08 -9.11
N GLY A 75 5.19 21.00 -8.45
CA GLY A 75 3.97 20.37 -8.97
C GLY A 75 2.72 21.14 -8.53
N SER A 76 1.56 20.74 -9.04
CA SER A 76 0.30 21.31 -8.58
C SER A 76 0.08 20.95 -7.10
N GLN A 77 -0.56 21.86 -6.35
CA GLN A 77 -0.88 21.57 -4.94
C GLN A 77 -1.80 20.35 -4.81
N SER A 78 -2.66 20.14 -5.81
CA SER A 78 -3.55 18.98 -5.89
C SER A 78 -2.75 17.70 -6.03
N ASP A 79 -1.81 17.61 -7.00
CA ASP A 79 -1.00 16.41 -7.24
C ASP A 79 -0.16 16.03 -6.02
N VAL A 80 0.49 17.03 -5.41
CA VAL A 80 1.27 16.84 -4.18
C VAL A 80 0.39 16.33 -3.03
N LYS A 81 -0.84 16.86 -2.92
CA LYS A 81 -1.78 16.44 -1.89
C LYS A 81 -2.28 15.02 -2.12
N GLU A 82 -2.55 14.64 -3.37
CA GLU A 82 -2.89 13.27 -3.73
C GLU A 82 -1.82 12.26 -3.28
N VAL A 83 -0.54 12.58 -3.51
CA VAL A 83 0.56 11.71 -3.07
C VAL A 83 0.57 11.54 -1.54
N LYS A 84 0.41 12.62 -0.78
CA LYS A 84 0.37 12.56 0.69
C LYS A 84 -0.81 11.76 1.18
N ASN A 85 -1.99 11.99 0.61
CA ASN A 85 -3.21 11.27 0.95
C ASN A 85 -3.08 9.76 0.64
N ALA A 86 -2.56 9.42 -0.54
CA ALA A 86 -2.32 8.03 -0.92
C ALA A 86 -1.30 7.38 0.03
N TYR A 87 -0.21 8.08 0.37
CA TYR A 87 0.77 7.57 1.33
C TYR A 87 0.11 7.25 2.68
N ASP A 88 -0.69 8.17 3.23
CA ASP A 88 -1.39 7.98 4.51
C ASP A 88 -2.38 6.80 4.46
N ALA A 89 -3.10 6.63 3.34
CA ALA A 89 -4.03 5.53 3.16
C ALA A 89 -3.32 4.16 3.06
N TYR A 90 -2.24 4.07 2.28
CA TYR A 90 -1.44 2.84 2.16
C TYR A 90 -0.64 2.52 3.42
N ASP A 91 -0.21 3.52 4.20
CA ASP A 91 0.48 3.30 5.48
C ASP A 91 -0.44 2.64 6.52
N ARG A 92 -1.74 2.92 6.44
CA ARG A 92 -2.76 2.37 7.32
C ARG A 92 -3.49 1.15 6.76
N ILE A 93 -3.11 0.64 5.59
CA ILE A 93 -3.88 -0.39 4.88
C ILE A 93 -4.19 -1.60 5.76
N MET A 94 -3.25 -2.08 6.57
CA MET A 94 -3.45 -3.26 7.41
C MET A 94 -4.33 -3.03 8.65
N THR A 95 -4.67 -1.77 8.95
CA THR A 95 -5.61 -1.46 10.05
C THR A 95 -7.07 -1.64 9.64
N PHE A 96 -7.36 -1.71 8.33
CA PHE A 96 -8.72 -1.86 7.82
C PHE A 96 -9.18 -3.31 7.79
N ASP A 97 -10.49 -3.50 8.03
CA ASP A 97 -11.18 -4.75 7.74
C ASP A 97 -11.73 -4.69 6.30
N PRO A 98 -11.32 -5.61 5.38
CA PRO A 98 -11.76 -5.60 4.00
C PRO A 98 -13.28 -5.80 3.81
N TYR A 99 -13.99 -6.18 4.86
CA TYR A 99 -15.43 -6.41 4.85
C TYR A 99 -16.23 -5.33 5.63
N SER A 100 -15.54 -4.29 6.12
CA SER A 100 -16.15 -3.17 6.87
C SER A 100 -16.41 -1.99 5.95
N ILE A 101 -17.68 -1.60 5.81
CA ILE A 101 -18.06 -0.39 5.04
C ILE A 101 -17.55 0.87 5.73
N SER A 102 -17.51 0.92 7.06
CA SER A 102 -16.96 2.07 7.79
C SER A 102 -15.48 2.27 7.46
N ASP A 103 -14.70 1.19 7.39
CA ASP A 103 -13.29 1.25 7.05
C ASP A 103 -13.08 1.62 5.57
N PHE A 104 -13.97 1.15 4.69
CA PHE A 104 -13.98 1.54 3.28
C PHE A 104 -14.21 3.04 3.11
N LEU A 105 -15.16 3.61 3.84
CA LEU A 105 -15.42 5.05 3.86
C LEU A 105 -14.26 5.83 4.50
N GLU A 106 -13.65 5.32 5.57
CA GLU A 106 -12.47 5.93 6.20
C GLU A 106 -11.27 5.94 5.24
N ALA A 107 -10.99 4.82 4.58
CA ALA A 107 -9.91 4.72 3.59
C ALA A 107 -10.11 5.70 2.42
N HIS A 108 -11.35 5.82 1.93
CA HIS A 108 -11.69 6.84 0.92
C HIS A 108 -11.49 8.26 1.46
N SER A 109 -11.88 8.52 2.70
CA SER A 109 -11.68 9.82 3.34
C SER A 109 -10.20 10.21 3.41
N LEU A 110 -9.32 9.26 3.76
CA LEU A 110 -7.87 9.49 3.74
C LEU A 110 -7.37 9.79 2.32
N MET A 111 -7.78 8.96 1.34
CA MET A 111 -7.33 9.05 -0.05
C MET A 111 -7.72 10.38 -0.72
N THR A 112 -8.88 10.94 -0.33
CA THR A 112 -9.47 12.11 -0.99
C THR A 112 -9.55 13.36 -0.10
N ASN A 113 -8.90 13.34 1.07
CA ASN A 113 -8.95 14.42 2.05
C ASN A 113 -8.59 15.79 1.43
N GLY A 114 -9.59 16.70 1.44
CA GLY A 114 -9.46 18.06 0.90
C GLY A 114 -9.24 18.14 -0.62
N LEU A 115 -9.58 17.08 -1.35
CA LEU A 115 -9.60 17.03 -2.82
C LEU A 115 -11.03 17.02 -3.34
N VAL A 116 -11.95 16.36 -2.64
CA VAL A 116 -13.36 16.26 -3.02
C VAL A 116 -14.28 16.70 -1.88
N LYS A 117 -15.50 17.08 -2.22
CA LYS A 117 -16.49 17.58 -1.23
C LYS A 117 -17.05 16.46 -0.37
N GLU A 118 -17.38 15.31 -0.99
CA GLU A 118 -17.99 14.17 -0.33
C GLU A 118 -16.94 13.12 0.09
N SER A 119 -15.77 13.58 0.58
CA SER A 119 -14.71 12.70 1.06
C SER A 119 -15.22 11.80 2.19
N GLY A 120 -15.03 10.47 2.05
CA GLY A 120 -15.49 9.48 3.03
C GLY A 120 -17.01 9.26 3.07
N LYS A 121 -17.72 9.66 2.02
CA LYS A 121 -19.18 9.47 1.91
C LYS A 121 -19.52 8.92 0.53
N PHE A 122 -20.56 8.11 0.47
CA PHE A 122 -21.13 7.76 -0.81
C PHE A 122 -21.70 9.01 -1.49
N ARG A 123 -21.53 9.09 -2.81
CA ARG A 123 -21.98 10.23 -3.60
C ARG A 123 -23.49 10.46 -3.50
N SER A 124 -23.87 11.71 -3.47
CA SER A 124 -25.26 12.17 -3.53
C SER A 124 -25.72 12.49 -4.96
N GLY A 125 -24.78 12.68 -5.90
CA GLY A 125 -25.04 13.01 -7.30
C GLY A 125 -24.86 11.83 -8.26
N ASP A 126 -25.41 11.97 -9.48
CA ASP A 126 -25.14 11.05 -10.57
C ASP A 126 -23.71 11.23 -11.06
N VAL A 127 -23.07 10.12 -11.43
CA VAL A 127 -21.72 10.11 -12.01
C VAL A 127 -21.71 9.30 -13.30
N GLY A 128 -20.81 9.68 -14.19
CA GLY A 128 -20.56 8.95 -15.43
C GLY A 128 -19.07 9.00 -15.79
N VAL A 129 -18.59 7.94 -16.42
CA VAL A 129 -17.28 7.90 -17.05
C VAL A 129 -17.48 8.28 -18.50
N PHE A 130 -16.78 9.31 -18.96
CA PHE A 130 -16.91 9.86 -20.31
C PHE A 130 -15.59 9.69 -21.07
N ASP A 131 -15.69 9.30 -22.34
CA ASP A 131 -14.62 9.41 -23.33
C ASP A 131 -14.99 10.57 -24.26
N GLY A 132 -14.39 11.73 -24.05
CA GLY A 132 -14.80 12.99 -24.65
C GLY A 132 -16.25 13.33 -24.27
N HIS A 133 -17.15 13.41 -25.28
CA HIS A 133 -18.58 13.69 -25.09
C HIS A 133 -19.46 12.42 -24.96
N LYS A 134 -18.88 11.23 -25.11
CA LYS A 134 -19.61 9.97 -25.08
C LYS A 134 -19.57 9.37 -23.68
N ALA A 135 -20.73 9.15 -23.08
CA ALA A 135 -20.84 8.38 -21.84
C ALA A 135 -20.41 6.93 -22.11
N VAL A 136 -19.32 6.50 -21.49
CA VAL A 136 -18.81 5.13 -21.57
C VAL A 136 -19.48 4.28 -20.47
N HIS A 137 -19.77 4.91 -19.34
CA HIS A 137 -20.47 4.30 -18.22
C HIS A 137 -21.28 5.34 -17.46
N ILE A 138 -22.46 4.94 -17.03
CA ILE A 138 -23.28 5.70 -16.08
C ILE A 138 -23.36 4.83 -14.82
N GLY A 139 -22.87 5.35 -13.71
CA GLY A 139 -22.92 4.67 -12.41
C GLY A 139 -24.37 4.41 -11.97
N ALA A 140 -24.54 3.54 -11.00
CA ALA A 140 -25.85 3.31 -10.38
C ALA A 140 -26.43 4.62 -9.85
N ARG A 141 -27.77 4.77 -9.82
CA ARG A 141 -28.39 5.97 -9.22
C ARG A 141 -27.97 6.10 -7.75
N PRO A 142 -27.68 7.32 -7.24
CA PRO A 142 -27.09 7.52 -5.90
C PRO A 142 -27.86 6.83 -4.78
N GLN A 143 -29.18 6.82 -4.86
CA GLN A 143 -30.04 6.20 -3.83
C GLN A 143 -29.84 4.69 -3.67
N PHE A 144 -29.30 4.00 -4.68
CA PHE A 144 -29.05 2.56 -4.63
C PHE A 144 -27.63 2.21 -4.22
N VAL A 145 -26.70 3.17 -4.27
CA VAL A 145 -25.27 2.95 -4.00
C VAL A 145 -25.03 2.33 -2.63
N PRO A 146 -25.60 2.81 -1.52
CA PRO A 146 -25.37 2.20 -0.20
C PRO A 146 -25.77 0.71 -0.17
N GLY A 147 -26.97 0.38 -0.67
CA GLY A 147 -27.45 -1.00 -0.70
C GLY A 147 -26.60 -1.92 -1.59
N LEU A 148 -26.16 -1.43 -2.77
CA LEU A 148 -25.26 -2.21 -3.66
C LEU A 148 -23.91 -2.48 -3.00
N VAL A 149 -23.34 -1.52 -2.29
CA VAL A 149 -22.07 -1.72 -1.56
C VAL A 149 -22.28 -2.68 -0.39
N GLU A 150 -23.39 -2.58 0.36
CA GLU A 150 -23.72 -3.51 1.44
C GLU A 150 -23.84 -4.95 0.93
N GLU A 151 -24.57 -5.17 -0.16
CA GLU A 151 -24.72 -6.49 -0.79
C GLU A 151 -23.36 -7.04 -1.27
N LEU A 152 -22.52 -6.20 -1.89
CA LEU A 152 -21.19 -6.57 -2.36
C LEU A 152 -20.27 -6.99 -1.21
N PHE A 153 -20.23 -6.21 -0.14
CA PHE A 153 -19.38 -6.50 1.02
C PHE A 153 -19.86 -7.74 1.79
N LEU A 154 -21.19 -7.92 1.92
CA LEU A 154 -21.75 -9.13 2.49
C LEU A 154 -21.39 -10.35 1.67
N TRP A 155 -21.55 -10.30 0.33
CA TRP A 155 -21.12 -11.37 -0.56
C TRP A 155 -19.63 -11.66 -0.40
N ALA A 156 -18.78 -10.64 -0.37
CA ALA A 156 -17.33 -10.81 -0.22
C ALA A 156 -16.95 -11.47 1.11
N LYS A 157 -17.69 -11.17 2.18
CA LYS A 157 -17.50 -11.78 3.50
C LYS A 157 -17.92 -13.24 3.54
N GLU A 158 -19.06 -13.58 2.94
CA GLU A 158 -19.64 -14.93 2.98
C GLU A 158 -19.05 -15.86 1.92
N SER A 159 -18.46 -15.30 0.86
CA SER A 159 -17.93 -16.09 -0.27
C SER A 159 -16.75 -16.95 0.16
N THR A 160 -16.79 -18.23 -0.26
CA THR A 160 -15.70 -19.20 -0.09
C THR A 160 -14.66 -19.18 -1.22
N LEU A 161 -14.79 -18.24 -2.17
CA LEU A 161 -13.80 -18.10 -3.24
C LEU A 161 -12.41 -17.79 -2.68
N HIS A 162 -11.40 -18.25 -3.39
CA HIS A 162 -10.02 -17.91 -3.07
C HIS A 162 -9.84 -16.36 -3.03
N PRO A 163 -9.12 -15.79 -2.04
CA PRO A 163 -8.97 -14.34 -1.88
C PRO A 163 -8.48 -13.60 -3.14
N VAL A 164 -7.63 -14.22 -3.95
CA VAL A 164 -7.16 -13.66 -5.23
C VAL A 164 -8.31 -13.42 -6.21
N LEU A 165 -9.20 -14.40 -6.39
CA LEU A 165 -10.40 -14.26 -7.25
C LEU A 165 -11.36 -13.22 -6.67
N LYS A 166 -11.60 -13.31 -5.37
CA LYS A 166 -12.48 -12.40 -4.63
C LYS A 166 -12.01 -10.95 -4.74
N SER A 167 -10.71 -10.70 -4.65
CA SER A 167 -10.13 -9.35 -4.75
C SER A 167 -10.35 -8.74 -6.13
N ALA A 168 -10.21 -9.52 -7.20
CA ALA A 168 -10.46 -9.08 -8.57
C ALA A 168 -11.94 -8.74 -8.79
N ILE A 169 -12.85 -9.60 -8.32
CA ILE A 169 -14.29 -9.36 -8.43
C ILE A 169 -14.69 -8.10 -7.64
N LEU A 170 -14.22 -7.96 -6.40
CA LEU A 170 -14.51 -6.82 -5.56
C LEU A 170 -14.04 -5.50 -6.19
N HIS A 171 -12.82 -5.50 -6.74
CA HIS A 171 -12.27 -4.34 -7.46
C HIS A 171 -13.17 -3.95 -8.65
N TYR A 172 -13.52 -4.91 -9.50
CA TYR A 172 -14.40 -4.68 -10.65
C TYR A 172 -15.77 -4.13 -10.25
N GLU A 173 -16.38 -4.68 -9.22
CA GLU A 173 -17.70 -4.24 -8.76
C GLU A 173 -17.66 -2.82 -8.15
N ILE A 174 -16.58 -2.48 -7.41
CA ILE A 174 -16.36 -1.10 -6.92
C ILE A 174 -16.29 -0.13 -8.12
N GLU A 175 -15.53 -0.47 -9.18
CA GLU A 175 -15.45 0.34 -10.39
C GLU A 175 -16.78 0.43 -11.15
N THR A 176 -17.63 -0.58 -11.05
CA THR A 176 -18.93 -0.63 -11.73
C THR A 176 -20.01 0.11 -10.96
N ILE A 177 -20.10 -0.08 -9.65
CA ILE A 177 -21.02 0.67 -8.76
C ILE A 177 -20.66 2.16 -8.76
N HIS A 178 -19.34 2.43 -8.77
CA HIS A 178 -18.76 3.79 -8.74
C HIS A 178 -19.31 4.60 -7.57
N PRO A 179 -19.04 4.14 -6.31
CA PRO A 179 -19.76 4.61 -5.13
C PRO A 179 -19.45 6.05 -4.70
N PHE A 180 -18.39 6.66 -5.20
CA PHE A 180 -17.91 7.98 -4.77
C PHE A 180 -17.98 9.03 -5.88
N GLU A 181 -17.93 10.31 -5.50
CA GLU A 181 -17.85 11.46 -6.41
C GLU A 181 -16.57 11.39 -7.27
N ASP A 182 -15.43 11.04 -6.65
CA ASP A 182 -14.12 10.80 -7.26
C ASP A 182 -13.33 9.81 -6.41
N GLY A 183 -12.21 9.28 -6.93
CA GLY A 183 -11.32 8.37 -6.20
C GLY A 183 -11.72 6.89 -6.25
N ASN A 184 -12.72 6.51 -7.05
CA ASN A 184 -13.19 5.13 -7.15
C ASN A 184 -12.07 4.16 -7.59
N GLY A 185 -11.29 4.53 -8.62
CA GLY A 185 -10.15 3.72 -9.06
C GLY A 185 -9.08 3.56 -7.98
N ARG A 186 -8.71 4.65 -7.33
CA ARG A 186 -7.71 4.63 -6.25
C ARG A 186 -8.13 3.74 -5.09
N ILE A 187 -9.38 3.85 -4.64
CA ILE A 187 -9.90 3.03 -3.54
C ILE A 187 -10.13 1.58 -3.96
N GLY A 188 -10.56 1.31 -5.20
CA GLY A 188 -10.72 -0.04 -5.73
C GLY A 188 -9.39 -0.81 -5.72
N ARG A 189 -8.30 -0.18 -6.17
CA ARG A 189 -6.95 -0.76 -6.13
C ARG A 189 -6.44 -0.95 -4.71
N LEU A 190 -6.58 0.04 -3.83
CA LEU A 190 -6.23 -0.09 -2.42
C LEU A 190 -6.97 -1.26 -1.77
N TRP A 191 -8.28 -1.39 -2.04
CA TRP A 191 -9.12 -2.43 -1.45
C TRP A 191 -8.77 -3.83 -1.97
N GLN A 192 -8.40 -3.93 -3.24
CA GLN A 192 -7.85 -5.16 -3.81
C GLN A 192 -6.56 -5.57 -3.10
N THR A 193 -5.62 -4.63 -2.96
CA THR A 193 -4.35 -4.84 -2.25
C THR A 193 -4.59 -5.23 -0.79
N LEU A 194 -5.52 -4.58 -0.10
CA LEU A 194 -5.91 -4.94 1.28
C LEU A 194 -6.38 -6.39 1.37
N LEU A 195 -7.30 -6.81 0.50
CA LEU A 195 -7.86 -8.16 0.55
C LEU A 195 -6.79 -9.23 0.27
N LEU A 196 -5.91 -8.96 -0.67
CA LEU A 196 -4.76 -9.81 -0.96
C LEU A 196 -3.78 -9.85 0.22
N ALA A 197 -3.48 -8.71 0.84
CA ALA A 197 -2.58 -8.62 1.99
C ALA A 197 -3.12 -9.32 3.24
N LYS A 198 -4.45 -9.32 3.45
CA LYS A 198 -5.09 -10.12 4.52
C LYS A 198 -5.01 -11.62 4.26
N TRP A 199 -4.87 -12.06 3.02
CA TRP A 199 -4.58 -13.45 2.68
C TRP A 199 -3.09 -13.76 2.83
N ASN A 200 -2.21 -12.91 2.28
CA ASN A 200 -0.77 -13.05 2.43
C ASN A 200 -0.11 -11.66 2.46
N GLU A 201 0.57 -11.36 3.57
CA GLU A 201 1.17 -10.04 3.83
C GLU A 201 2.19 -9.59 2.78
N ILE A 202 2.74 -10.49 1.98
CA ILE A 202 3.68 -10.18 0.91
C ILE A 202 3.09 -9.15 -0.06
N PHE A 203 1.76 -9.14 -0.27
CA PHE A 203 1.07 -8.22 -1.15
C PHE A 203 1.09 -6.75 -0.71
N ILE A 204 1.45 -6.46 0.55
CA ILE A 204 1.71 -5.08 0.98
C ILE A 204 2.91 -4.48 0.23
N TRP A 205 3.84 -5.33 -0.15
CA TRP A 205 5.14 -4.95 -0.71
C TRP A 205 5.26 -5.23 -2.21
N ILE A 206 4.25 -5.82 -2.84
CA ILE A 206 4.21 -6.06 -4.28
C ILE A 206 3.52 -4.87 -4.96
N PRO A 207 4.19 -4.14 -5.86
CA PRO A 207 3.63 -2.96 -6.51
C PRO A 207 2.70 -3.36 -7.68
N MET A 208 1.55 -3.97 -7.36
CA MET A 208 0.59 -4.46 -8.35
C MET A 208 0.10 -3.38 -9.30
N GLU A 209 -0.05 -2.16 -8.81
CA GLU A 209 -0.49 -1.00 -9.58
C GLU A 209 0.48 -0.64 -10.70
N SER A 210 1.76 -1.03 -10.61
CA SER A 210 2.72 -0.75 -11.67
C SER A 210 2.41 -1.50 -12.96
N VAL A 211 2.02 -2.77 -12.89
CA VAL A 211 1.60 -3.53 -14.07
C VAL A 211 0.27 -3.01 -14.62
N LEU A 212 -0.65 -2.60 -13.77
CA LEU A 212 -1.90 -1.96 -14.21
C LEU A 212 -1.62 -0.64 -14.94
N TYR A 213 -0.67 0.18 -14.45
CA TYR A 213 -0.27 1.42 -15.08
C TYR A 213 0.41 1.20 -16.43
N GLU A 214 1.35 0.26 -16.52
CA GLU A 214 2.04 -0.11 -17.76
C GLU A 214 1.06 -0.64 -18.81
N ASN A 215 0.03 -1.36 -18.37
CA ASN A 215 -1.02 -1.95 -19.20
C ASN A 215 -2.37 -1.22 -19.09
N ARG A 216 -2.35 0.10 -18.80
CA ARG A 216 -3.59 0.86 -18.49
C ARG A 216 -4.67 0.80 -19.59
N GLN A 217 -4.28 0.72 -20.85
CA GLN A 217 -5.25 0.60 -21.94
C GLN A 217 -5.98 -0.75 -21.91
N GLN A 218 -5.25 -1.83 -21.63
CA GLN A 218 -5.81 -3.18 -21.46
C GLN A 218 -6.67 -3.27 -20.21
N TYR A 219 -6.26 -2.61 -19.11
CA TYR A 219 -7.02 -2.49 -17.88
C TYR A 219 -8.41 -1.86 -18.13
N TYR A 220 -8.47 -0.71 -18.78
CA TYR A 220 -9.75 -0.08 -19.10
C TYR A 220 -10.59 -0.88 -20.11
N LYS A 221 -9.96 -1.53 -21.10
CA LYS A 221 -10.66 -2.44 -22.02
C LYS A 221 -11.24 -3.65 -21.30
N ALA A 222 -10.52 -4.22 -20.33
CA ALA A 222 -11.01 -5.35 -19.55
C ALA A 222 -12.26 -4.96 -18.73
N ILE A 223 -12.28 -3.77 -18.12
CA ILE A 223 -13.47 -3.22 -17.44
C ILE A 223 -14.61 -3.04 -18.44
N GLU A 224 -14.35 -2.43 -19.61
CA GLU A 224 -15.37 -2.19 -20.64
C GLU A 224 -15.99 -3.50 -21.16
N TYR A 225 -15.16 -4.49 -21.48
CA TYR A 225 -15.64 -5.79 -21.99
C TYR A 225 -16.42 -6.56 -20.91
N ALA A 226 -15.93 -6.60 -19.70
CA ALA A 226 -16.63 -7.22 -18.57
C ALA A 226 -18.01 -6.57 -18.34
N ARG A 227 -18.07 -5.24 -18.43
CA ARG A 227 -19.33 -4.48 -18.31
C ARG A 227 -20.31 -4.79 -19.44
N LYS A 228 -19.83 -4.86 -20.68
CA LYS A 228 -20.68 -5.23 -21.84
C LYS A 228 -21.21 -6.66 -21.75
N ALA A 229 -20.42 -7.57 -21.19
CA ALA A 229 -20.80 -8.95 -20.97
C ALA A 229 -21.71 -9.12 -19.75
N ASN A 230 -21.82 -8.12 -18.88
CA ASN A 230 -22.40 -8.24 -17.55
C ASN A 230 -21.79 -9.42 -16.76
N ASP A 231 -20.48 -9.63 -16.88
CA ASP A 231 -19.72 -10.70 -16.27
C ASP A 231 -18.27 -10.27 -16.09
N SER A 232 -17.74 -10.38 -14.87
CA SER A 232 -16.38 -9.94 -14.55
C SER A 232 -15.27 -10.89 -15.01
N GLY A 233 -15.56 -12.00 -15.68
CA GLY A 233 -14.59 -13.02 -16.07
C GLY A 233 -13.39 -12.49 -16.84
N VAL A 234 -13.59 -11.60 -17.83
CA VAL A 234 -12.50 -10.97 -18.61
C VAL A 234 -11.62 -10.10 -17.71
N PHE A 235 -12.21 -9.37 -16.79
CA PHE A 235 -11.47 -8.55 -15.85
C PHE A 235 -10.70 -9.40 -14.83
N ILE A 236 -11.28 -10.52 -14.39
CA ILE A 236 -10.61 -11.50 -13.53
C ILE A 236 -9.36 -12.04 -14.25
N GLU A 237 -9.49 -12.52 -15.49
CA GLU A 237 -8.33 -13.02 -16.25
C GLU A 237 -7.23 -11.98 -16.38
N PHE A 238 -7.57 -10.74 -16.76
CA PHE A 238 -6.62 -9.65 -16.88
C PHE A 238 -5.91 -9.39 -15.54
N THR A 239 -6.67 -9.27 -14.45
CA THR A 239 -6.14 -8.97 -13.13
C THR A 239 -5.23 -10.09 -12.62
N LEU A 240 -5.63 -11.35 -12.77
CA LEU A 240 -4.80 -12.49 -12.36
C LEU A 240 -3.53 -12.59 -13.21
N SER A 241 -3.61 -12.28 -14.51
CA SER A 241 -2.41 -12.18 -15.36
C SER A 241 -1.44 -11.12 -14.84
N ALA A 242 -1.93 -9.93 -14.49
CA ALA A 242 -1.12 -8.85 -13.95
C ALA A 242 -0.48 -9.22 -12.59
N ILE A 243 -1.24 -9.88 -11.71
CA ILE A 243 -0.71 -10.40 -10.43
C ILE A 243 0.39 -11.42 -10.69
N ALA A 244 0.17 -12.39 -11.59
CA ALA A 244 1.15 -13.41 -11.91
C ALA A 244 2.44 -12.82 -12.50
N GLU A 245 2.32 -11.79 -13.34
CA GLU A 245 3.45 -11.07 -13.93
C GLU A 245 4.31 -10.37 -12.86
N ILE A 246 3.69 -9.57 -11.99
CA ILE A 246 4.44 -8.79 -11.00
C ILE A 246 5.08 -9.67 -9.93
N ILE A 247 4.43 -10.75 -9.49
CA ILE A 247 5.05 -11.64 -8.50
C ILE A 247 6.21 -12.44 -9.11
N ALA A 248 6.15 -12.83 -10.39
CA ALA A 248 7.26 -13.45 -11.09
C ALA A 248 8.44 -12.48 -11.27
N GLU A 249 8.17 -11.19 -11.52
CA GLU A 249 9.21 -10.15 -11.54
C GLU A 249 9.91 -10.03 -10.18
N GLN A 250 9.14 -10.05 -9.08
CA GLN A 250 9.71 -9.96 -7.73
C GLN A 250 10.54 -11.22 -7.39
N GLU A 251 10.10 -12.40 -7.79
CA GLU A 251 10.83 -13.64 -7.60
C GLU A 251 12.19 -13.59 -8.34
N LYS A 252 12.18 -13.21 -9.61
CA LYS A 252 13.40 -13.06 -10.42
C LYS A 252 14.41 -12.07 -9.82
N ARG A 253 13.92 -10.91 -9.36
CA ARG A 253 14.79 -9.92 -8.68
C ARG A 253 15.45 -10.48 -7.43
N GLN A 254 14.71 -11.31 -6.69
CA GLN A 254 15.23 -11.96 -5.50
C GLN A 254 16.32 -12.98 -5.81
N GLU A 255 16.15 -13.76 -6.89
CA GLU A 255 17.16 -14.70 -7.38
C GLU A 255 18.45 -13.97 -7.81
N GLU A 256 18.32 -12.89 -8.59
CA GLU A 256 19.47 -12.07 -9.03
C GLU A 256 20.27 -11.48 -7.86
N VAL A 257 19.61 -11.01 -6.81
CA VAL A 257 20.26 -10.50 -5.59
C VAL A 257 20.95 -11.62 -4.82
N SER A 258 20.34 -12.81 -4.76
CA SER A 258 20.89 -13.98 -4.09
C SER A 258 22.15 -14.51 -4.83
N GLU A 259 22.13 -14.56 -6.16
CA GLU A 259 23.26 -14.98 -6.99
C GLU A 259 24.41 -13.97 -6.93
N ALA A 260 24.13 -12.67 -6.97
CA ALA A 260 25.12 -11.61 -6.83
C ALA A 260 25.83 -11.65 -5.47
N GLY A 261 25.11 -12.02 -4.41
CA GLY A 261 25.68 -12.25 -3.07
C GLY A 261 26.59 -13.46 -2.97
N THR A 262 26.43 -14.44 -3.86
CA THR A 262 27.22 -15.69 -3.83
C THR A 262 28.51 -15.61 -4.66
N SER A 263 28.63 -14.62 -5.56
CA SER A 263 29.78 -14.48 -6.51
C SER A 263 30.79 -13.41 -6.10
N MET A 264 30.76 -12.85 -4.90
CA MET A 264 31.83 -11.98 -4.43
C MET A 264 32.96 -12.79 -3.81
N PRO A 265 34.24 -12.62 -4.31
CA PRO A 265 35.38 -13.16 -3.60
C PRO A 265 35.44 -12.57 -2.20
N GLN A 266 35.83 -13.38 -1.22
CA GLN A 266 36.13 -12.92 0.14
C GLN A 266 37.27 -11.87 0.06
N LEU A 267 36.88 -10.61 -0.10
CA LEU A 267 37.73 -9.49 0.24
C LEU A 267 37.60 -9.31 1.74
N GLU A 268 38.62 -9.63 2.46
CA GLU A 268 38.82 -9.20 3.84
C GLU A 268 38.68 -7.67 3.90
N VAL A 269 37.50 -7.20 4.17
CA VAL A 269 37.26 -5.79 4.54
C VAL A 269 37.54 -5.69 6.03
N LYS A 270 38.75 -5.27 6.36
CA LYS A 270 39.00 -4.68 7.69
C LYS A 270 38.07 -3.51 7.90
N GLY A 271 37.18 -3.67 8.87
CA GLY A 271 36.56 -2.62 9.66
C GLY A 271 35.84 -1.52 8.87
N SER A 272 34.57 -1.73 8.58
CA SER A 272 33.54 -0.68 8.64
C SER A 272 32.33 -1.28 9.34
N GLU A 273 32.13 -0.81 10.55
CA GLU A 273 31.10 -1.27 11.46
C GLU A 273 29.73 -1.05 10.86
N ASN A 274 28.93 -2.12 10.91
CA ASN A 274 27.49 -2.19 10.74
C ASN A 274 26.80 -0.92 11.26
N ASP A 275 25.95 -0.33 10.43
CA ASP A 275 24.99 0.68 10.89
C ASP A 275 23.87 -0.07 11.64
N PRO A 276 23.87 -0.08 12.98
CA PRO A 276 22.95 -0.91 13.79
C PRO A 276 21.50 -0.38 13.81
N VAL A 277 21.22 0.72 13.11
CA VAL A 277 19.92 1.39 13.09
C VAL A 277 18.92 0.67 12.16
N ASN A 278 19.41 -0.05 11.15
CA ASN A 278 18.56 -0.63 10.11
C ASN A 278 17.82 -1.92 10.51
N ASP A 279 18.32 -2.68 11.48
CA ASP A 279 17.78 -4.03 11.74
C ASP A 279 16.64 -4.11 12.77
N LEU A 280 16.35 -3.04 13.51
CA LEU A 280 15.51 -3.15 14.71
C LEU A 280 14.21 -2.35 14.71
N VAL A 281 13.97 -1.46 13.71
CA VAL A 281 13.07 -0.33 13.96
C VAL A 281 11.95 -0.16 12.93
N ASN A 282 11.85 -1.01 11.91
CA ASN A 282 11.04 -0.67 10.73
C ASN A 282 9.53 -0.93 10.83
N ASP A 283 9.04 -1.76 11.74
CA ASP A 283 7.61 -2.11 11.80
C ASP A 283 6.83 -1.54 13.00
N LEU A 284 7.53 -0.96 13.99
CA LEU A 284 6.89 -0.55 15.26
C LEU A 284 7.06 0.94 15.62
N VAL A 285 7.85 1.72 14.87
CA VAL A 285 8.18 3.09 15.28
C VAL A 285 8.06 4.12 14.16
N THR A 286 7.56 5.30 14.51
CA THR A 286 7.39 6.45 13.60
C THR A 286 8.75 7.03 13.18
N LEU A 287 8.78 7.81 12.07
CA LEU A 287 9.99 8.49 11.59
C LEU A 287 10.67 9.33 12.70
N THR A 288 9.88 10.05 13.50
CA THR A 288 10.41 10.81 14.66
C THR A 288 11.09 9.92 15.67
N GLN A 289 10.55 8.73 15.92
CA GLN A 289 11.13 7.76 16.86
C GLN A 289 12.42 7.15 16.31
N ARG A 290 12.49 6.88 15.00
CA ARG A 290 13.73 6.43 14.33
C ARG A 290 14.84 7.47 14.42
N ASN A 291 14.52 8.73 14.12
CA ASN A 291 15.48 9.83 14.23
C ASN A 291 15.97 10.01 15.68
N LEU A 292 15.10 9.78 16.66
CA LEU A 292 15.49 9.79 18.09
C LEU A 292 16.42 8.63 18.42
N ILE A 293 16.18 7.42 17.92
CA ILE A 293 17.08 6.26 18.12
C ILE A 293 18.44 6.54 17.46
N ALA A 294 18.48 7.06 16.24
CA ALA A 294 19.71 7.43 15.54
C ALA A 294 20.50 8.49 16.34
N ALA A 295 19.83 9.52 16.87
CA ALA A 295 20.45 10.53 17.70
C ALA A 295 21.01 9.93 19.01
N LEU A 296 20.30 8.98 19.63
CA LEU A 296 20.75 8.28 20.85
C LEU A 296 21.93 7.35 20.58
N LEU A 297 22.02 6.73 19.42
CA LEU A 297 23.19 5.91 19.03
C LEU A 297 24.42 6.78 18.78
N SER A 298 24.24 7.99 18.25
CA SER A 298 25.33 8.97 18.07
C SER A 298 25.78 9.61 19.37
N ASN A 299 24.85 9.85 20.30
CA ASN A 299 25.14 10.42 21.62
C ASN A 299 24.14 9.85 22.66
N ASN A 300 24.53 8.81 23.33
CA ASN A 300 23.69 8.13 24.31
C ASN A 300 23.45 8.91 25.63
N ALA A 301 24.23 9.95 25.86
CA ALA A 301 24.06 10.88 26.99
C ALA A 301 23.30 12.16 26.63
N ALA A 302 22.73 12.25 25.41
CA ALA A 302 22.04 13.45 24.93
C ALA A 302 20.87 13.86 25.85
N THR A 303 20.76 15.14 26.11
CA THR A 303 19.62 15.75 26.83
C THR A 303 18.38 15.80 25.94
N TYR A 304 17.21 16.00 26.54
CA TYR A 304 15.98 16.19 25.78
C TYR A 304 16.03 17.40 24.84
N GLU A 305 16.74 18.47 25.23
CA GLU A 305 16.93 19.67 24.39
C GLU A 305 17.84 19.37 23.19
N GLN A 306 18.93 18.63 23.42
CA GLN A 306 19.82 18.19 22.33
C GLN A 306 19.13 17.27 21.36
N LEU A 307 18.33 16.31 21.83
CA LEU A 307 17.51 15.44 20.99
C LEU A 307 16.44 16.22 20.23
N ALA A 308 15.81 17.21 20.87
CA ALA A 308 14.84 18.10 20.23
C ALA A 308 15.45 18.87 19.06
N GLY A 309 16.64 19.43 19.27
CA GLY A 309 17.42 20.16 18.24
C GLY A 309 17.86 19.21 17.10
N ALA A 310 18.36 18.02 17.44
CA ALA A 310 18.83 17.05 16.44
C ALA A 310 17.72 16.51 15.54
N VAL A 311 16.50 16.35 16.07
CA VAL A 311 15.35 15.76 15.35
C VAL A 311 14.39 16.83 14.81
N GLY A 312 14.54 18.10 15.17
CA GLY A 312 13.70 19.19 14.72
C GLY A 312 12.27 19.18 15.30
N VAL A 313 12.11 18.72 16.56
CA VAL A 313 10.81 18.62 17.23
C VAL A 313 10.87 19.26 18.63
N SER A 314 9.71 19.51 19.26
CA SER A 314 9.67 20.04 20.63
C SER A 314 10.16 19.04 21.67
N THR A 315 10.70 19.51 22.79
CA THR A 315 11.13 18.67 23.93
C THR A 315 9.97 17.84 24.50
N SER A 316 8.74 18.32 24.45
CA SER A 316 7.55 17.57 24.84
C SER A 316 7.28 16.38 23.89
N THR A 317 7.51 16.58 22.59
CA THR A 317 7.42 15.52 21.57
C THR A 317 8.51 14.48 21.77
N VAL A 318 9.75 14.89 22.08
CA VAL A 318 10.86 13.98 22.44
C VAL A 318 10.48 13.10 23.63
N LYS A 319 10.07 13.72 24.75
CA LYS A 319 9.67 12.97 25.97
C LYS A 319 8.59 11.95 25.70
N ARG A 320 7.54 12.31 24.96
CA ARG A 320 6.44 11.41 24.61
C ARG A 320 6.92 10.23 23.75
N ASN A 321 7.77 10.47 22.76
CA ASN A 321 8.28 9.42 21.89
C ASN A 321 9.31 8.53 22.58
N LEU A 322 10.19 9.05 23.40
CA LEU A 322 11.10 8.22 24.21
C LEU A 322 10.35 7.37 25.23
N LYS A 323 9.22 7.86 25.80
CA LYS A 323 8.35 7.03 26.62
C LYS A 323 7.79 5.83 25.83
N LYS A 324 7.25 6.08 24.62
CA LYS A 324 6.74 5.00 23.75
C LYS A 324 7.84 4.00 23.37
N LEU A 325 9.04 4.48 23.01
CA LEU A 325 10.17 3.59 22.69
C LEU A 325 10.60 2.74 23.88
N ARG A 326 10.53 3.27 25.09
CA ARG A 326 10.78 2.53 26.33
C ARG A 326 9.66 1.51 26.61
N ASP A 327 8.41 1.89 26.42
CA ASP A 327 7.24 1.01 26.60
C ASP A 327 7.26 -0.16 25.58
N LEU A 328 7.90 0.04 24.41
CA LEU A 328 8.19 -0.99 23.40
C LEU A 328 9.48 -1.78 23.69
N GLU A 329 10.17 -1.50 24.82
CA GLU A 329 11.44 -2.13 25.21
C GLU A 329 12.59 -1.94 24.20
N LEU A 330 12.51 -0.95 23.30
CA LEU A 330 13.54 -0.65 22.31
C LEU A 330 14.67 0.19 22.87
N ILE A 331 14.41 0.96 23.91
CA ILE A 331 15.41 1.75 24.63
C ILE A 331 15.26 1.60 26.15
N GLU A 332 16.36 1.79 26.87
CA GLU A 332 16.37 1.83 28.32
C GLU A 332 17.23 3.00 28.80
N ARG A 333 16.84 3.62 29.92
CA ARG A 333 17.67 4.62 30.58
C ARG A 333 18.36 4.01 31.79
N VAL A 334 19.66 4.11 31.82
CA VAL A 334 20.50 3.63 32.91
C VAL A 334 21.07 4.83 33.63
N GLY A 335 20.91 4.87 34.97
CA GLY A 335 21.40 5.95 35.84
C GLY A 335 20.36 7.01 36.16
N SER A 336 20.80 8.14 36.75
CA SER A 336 19.93 9.24 37.18
C SER A 336 19.54 10.15 36.02
N ASP A 337 18.51 11.00 36.23
CA ASP A 337 18.06 11.98 35.21
C ASP A 337 19.14 12.99 34.82
N LYS A 338 20.14 13.23 35.69
CA LYS A 338 21.22 14.19 35.44
C LYS A 338 22.49 13.60 34.85
N THR A 339 22.79 12.33 35.15
CA THR A 339 24.06 11.66 34.77
C THR A 339 23.84 10.32 34.05
N GLY A 340 22.60 9.92 33.82
CA GLY A 340 22.28 8.68 33.15
C GLY A 340 22.43 8.76 31.63
N HIS A 341 22.56 7.59 31.02
CA HIS A 341 22.64 7.42 29.57
C HIS A 341 21.56 6.48 29.04
N TRP A 342 21.30 6.53 27.75
CA TRP A 342 20.35 5.68 27.06
C TRP A 342 21.05 4.46 26.48
N ILE A 343 20.42 3.30 26.57
CA ILE A 343 20.82 2.07 25.88
C ILE A 343 19.75 1.74 24.86
N VAL A 344 20.15 1.58 23.61
CA VAL A 344 19.28 1.04 22.55
C VAL A 344 19.40 -0.48 22.60
N LYS A 345 18.29 -1.18 22.85
CA LYS A 345 18.25 -2.63 22.99
C LYS A 345 18.12 -3.30 21.62
N ARG A 346 18.94 -4.32 21.36
CA ARG A 346 18.73 -5.24 20.24
C ARG A 346 17.69 -6.28 20.66
N ARG A 347 16.58 -6.41 19.96
CA ARG A 347 15.77 -7.63 20.07
C ARG A 347 16.54 -8.76 19.39
N MET A 348 16.88 -9.82 20.16
CA MET A 348 17.39 -11.06 19.59
C MET A 348 16.27 -11.78 18.83
#